data_d21fbf76279a55ed0d2d2553b48efe47
#
_entry.id   d21fbf76279a55ed0d2d2553b48efe47
#
_cell.length_a   1.000
_cell.length_b   1.000
_cell.length_c   1.000
_cell.angle_alpha   90.00
_cell.angle_beta   90.00
_cell.angle_gamma   90.00
#
_symmetry.space_group_name_H-M   'P 1'
#
loop_
_entity.id
_entity.type
_entity.pdbx_description
1 polymer ?
#
loop_
_entity_poly.entity_id
_entity_poly.type
_entity_poly.pdbx_seq_one_letter_code
_entity_poly.pdbx_strand_id
1 'polypeptide(L)'
;MNLLRKLLCCSICTFLCISSSLNAQESQSPELSAALCELACWSGSGRAAQNALLMEKAAYLEAAGEYARAYETLCRISSFSLDGSGRAELLGRKLLLAYEAEDMDSFLSLLDEAAETSFPGLRGLIPEGRPRKKSGDAAMLLSILPGAGFAYSGQWPAAGKDLLVEGSILALGAGCIASGLYLAAFLGGGMLLYETLPRSTEKAIRAASSYNAARIKEFYLPVFETLKQFPKIQEKLMP
;
A
#
# COMPACT_ATOMS: atom_id res chain seq x y z
N MET A 1 37.45 9.69 -21.39
CA MET A 1 36.21 9.33 -20.65
C MET A 1 36.06 7.84 -20.32
N ASN A 2 36.64 6.92 -21.10
CA ASN A 2 36.55 5.46 -20.87
C ASN A 2 37.44 4.89 -19.75
N LEU A 3 38.58 5.54 -19.45
CA LEU A 3 39.52 5.06 -18.43
C LEU A 3 39.00 5.25 -17.00
N LEU A 4 38.37 6.41 -16.75
CA LEU A 4 37.77 6.72 -15.44
C LEU A 4 36.60 5.80 -15.10
N ARG A 5 35.76 5.42 -16.11
CA ARG A 5 34.67 4.45 -15.95
C ARG A 5 35.19 3.05 -15.65
N LYS A 6 36.29 2.61 -16.29
CA LYS A 6 36.91 1.31 -16.05
C LYS A 6 37.54 1.24 -14.66
N LEU A 7 38.17 2.32 -14.19
CA LEU A 7 38.77 2.40 -12.85
C LEU A 7 37.67 2.42 -11.75
N LEU A 8 36.54 3.13 -11.97
CA LEU A 8 35.40 3.08 -11.05
C LEU A 8 34.77 1.67 -11.01
N CYS A 9 34.57 1.03 -12.14
CA CYS A 9 34.05 -0.34 -12.19
C CYS A 9 34.96 -1.35 -11.48
N CYS A 10 36.28 -1.30 -11.69
CA CYS A 10 37.24 -2.15 -10.98
C CYS A 10 37.25 -1.87 -9.47
N SER A 11 37.15 -0.60 -9.05
CA SER A 11 37.09 -0.22 -7.63
C SER A 11 35.82 -0.73 -6.95
N ILE A 12 34.68 -0.68 -7.64
CA ILE A 12 33.40 -1.19 -7.12
C ILE A 12 33.42 -2.74 -7.08
N CYS A 13 33.96 -3.40 -8.10
CA CYS A 13 34.11 -4.87 -8.09
C CYS A 13 35.07 -5.36 -7.00
N THR A 14 36.19 -4.65 -6.76
CA THR A 14 37.10 -5.02 -5.66
C THR A 14 36.47 -4.75 -4.30
N PHE A 15 35.68 -3.70 -4.15
CA PHE A 15 34.92 -3.43 -2.91
C PHE A 15 33.85 -4.50 -2.65
N LEU A 16 33.14 -4.95 -3.69
CA LEU A 16 32.17 -6.05 -3.62
C LEU A 16 32.83 -7.40 -3.32
N CYS A 17 34.01 -7.68 -3.88
CA CYS A 17 34.77 -8.91 -3.57
C CYS A 17 35.34 -8.90 -2.15
N ILE A 18 35.75 -7.75 -1.61
CA ILE A 18 36.24 -7.62 -0.25
C ILE A 18 35.07 -7.72 0.76
N SER A 19 33.89 -7.19 0.43
CA SER A 19 32.71 -7.34 1.28
C SER A 19 32.19 -8.80 1.32
N SER A 20 32.32 -9.56 0.24
CA SER A 20 31.93 -10.98 0.21
C SER A 20 32.88 -11.89 1.02
N SER A 21 34.13 -11.50 1.25
CA SER A 21 35.08 -12.26 2.06
C SER A 21 35.11 -11.88 3.55
N LEU A 22 34.53 -10.74 3.93
CA LEU A 22 34.46 -10.27 5.32
C LEU A 22 33.16 -10.64 6.04
N ASN A 23 32.16 -11.19 5.35
CA ASN A 23 30.82 -11.42 5.93
C ASN A 23 30.39 -12.88 5.90
N ALA A 24 31.05 -13.70 6.69
CA ALA A 24 30.47 -15.00 7.04
C ALA A 24 29.49 -14.95 8.21
N GLN A 25 29.20 -13.76 8.84
CA GLN A 25 28.39 -13.79 10.08
C GLN A 25 27.67 -12.50 10.53
N GLU A 26 27.56 -11.48 9.71
CA GLU A 26 26.61 -10.40 10.05
C GLU A 26 25.44 -10.41 9.07
N SER A 27 24.24 -10.62 9.60
CA SER A 27 22.99 -10.48 8.82
C SER A 27 22.91 -9.04 8.31
N GLN A 28 23.32 -8.83 7.04
CA GLN A 28 23.14 -7.54 6.39
C GLN A 28 21.67 -7.17 6.52
N SER A 29 21.36 -5.95 6.97
CA SER A 29 19.99 -5.50 7.00
C SER A 29 19.41 -5.59 5.57
N PRO A 30 18.18 -6.07 5.41
CA PRO A 30 17.57 -6.21 4.09
C PRO A 30 17.53 -4.87 3.33
N GLU A 31 17.48 -3.75 4.03
CA GLU A 31 17.56 -2.40 3.48
C GLU A 31 18.91 -2.11 2.81
N LEU A 32 20.03 -2.52 3.44
CA LEU A 32 21.36 -2.37 2.87
C LEU A 32 21.51 -3.21 1.60
N SER A 33 21.01 -4.45 1.62
CA SER A 33 21.03 -5.33 0.46
C SER A 33 20.21 -4.75 -0.70
N ALA A 34 19.04 -4.20 -0.41
CA ALA A 34 18.21 -3.52 -1.41
C ALA A 34 18.91 -2.29 -2.00
N ALA A 35 19.64 -1.51 -1.20
CA ALA A 35 20.41 -0.36 -1.68
C ALA A 35 21.57 -0.78 -2.58
N LEU A 36 22.26 -1.88 -2.27
CA LEU A 36 23.33 -2.42 -3.10
C LEU A 36 22.81 -2.92 -4.46
N CYS A 37 21.65 -3.57 -4.50
CA CYS A 37 21.00 -3.94 -5.76
C CYS A 37 20.66 -2.70 -6.61
N GLU A 38 20.19 -1.61 -6.01
CA GLU A 38 19.93 -0.35 -6.74
C GLU A 38 21.22 0.23 -7.36
N LEU A 39 22.29 0.27 -6.61
CA LEU A 39 23.61 0.72 -7.13
C LEU A 39 24.10 -0.15 -8.28
N ALA A 40 23.93 -1.47 -8.19
CA ALA A 40 24.28 -2.42 -9.24
C ALA A 40 23.45 -2.21 -10.52
N CYS A 41 22.16 -1.88 -10.39
CA CYS A 41 21.31 -1.53 -11.53
C CYS A 41 21.82 -0.31 -12.33
N TRP A 42 22.48 0.64 -11.68
CA TRP A 42 23.03 1.85 -12.33
C TRP A 42 24.36 1.59 -13.06
N SER A 43 25.01 0.46 -12.84
CA SER A 43 26.32 0.12 -13.41
C SER A 43 26.31 -0.27 -14.90
N GLY A 44 25.15 -0.23 -15.55
CA GLY A 44 25.04 -0.41 -17.00
C GLY A 44 24.98 -1.89 -17.46
N SER A 45 24.56 -2.80 -16.60
CA SER A 45 24.20 -4.17 -16.95
C SER A 45 23.05 -4.22 -17.98
N GLY A 46 23.05 -5.21 -18.87
CA GLY A 46 21.95 -5.39 -19.83
C GLY A 46 20.59 -5.57 -19.16
N ARG A 47 19.50 -5.36 -19.90
CA ARG A 47 18.11 -5.39 -19.36
C ARG A 47 17.79 -6.65 -18.55
N ALA A 48 18.27 -7.83 -18.98
CA ALA A 48 18.06 -9.08 -18.26
C ALA A 48 18.72 -9.05 -16.86
N ALA A 49 19.95 -8.56 -16.77
CA ALA A 49 20.65 -8.43 -15.50
C ALA A 49 20.00 -7.36 -14.60
N GLN A 50 19.52 -6.25 -15.17
CA GLN A 50 18.77 -5.25 -14.42
C GLN A 50 17.46 -5.83 -13.85
N ASN A 51 16.72 -6.62 -14.64
CA ASN A 51 15.51 -7.27 -14.15
C ASN A 51 15.81 -8.25 -13.00
N ALA A 52 16.89 -9.03 -13.10
CA ALA A 52 17.30 -9.95 -12.03
C ALA A 52 17.63 -9.18 -10.73
N LEU A 53 18.38 -8.08 -10.82
CA LEU A 53 18.70 -7.22 -9.68
C LEU A 53 17.45 -6.56 -9.07
N LEU A 54 16.48 -6.14 -9.89
CA LEU A 54 15.23 -5.58 -9.41
C LEU A 54 14.37 -6.64 -8.71
N MET A 55 14.36 -7.89 -9.20
CA MET A 55 13.69 -9.00 -8.54
C MET A 55 14.32 -9.30 -7.17
N GLU A 56 15.64 -9.30 -7.10
CA GLU A 56 16.38 -9.51 -5.85
C GLU A 56 16.14 -8.36 -4.86
N LYS A 57 16.21 -7.11 -5.33
CA LYS A 57 15.87 -5.94 -4.52
C LYS A 57 14.46 -6.03 -3.94
N ALA A 58 13.48 -6.42 -4.77
CA ALA A 58 12.11 -6.58 -4.31
C ALA A 58 12.00 -7.64 -3.20
N ALA A 59 12.75 -8.76 -3.32
CA ALA A 59 12.78 -9.79 -2.29
C ALA A 59 13.37 -9.29 -0.95
N TYR A 60 14.40 -8.45 -0.98
CA TYR A 60 14.95 -7.84 0.23
C TYR A 60 13.95 -6.86 0.88
N LEU A 61 13.26 -6.05 0.08
CA LEU A 61 12.22 -5.14 0.58
C LEU A 61 11.02 -5.89 1.15
N GLU A 62 10.63 -7.00 0.53
CA GLU A 62 9.59 -7.91 1.05
C GLU A 62 10.00 -8.51 2.40
N ALA A 63 11.25 -8.97 2.54
CA ALA A 63 11.79 -9.47 3.80
C ALA A 63 11.85 -8.39 4.89
N ALA A 64 12.01 -7.12 4.52
CA ALA A 64 11.94 -5.97 5.42
C ALA A 64 10.50 -5.56 5.79
N GLY A 65 9.47 -6.15 5.16
CA GLY A 65 8.06 -5.76 5.34
C GLY A 65 7.67 -4.48 4.58
N GLU A 66 8.54 -3.98 3.69
CA GLU A 66 8.30 -2.77 2.89
C GLU A 66 7.56 -3.10 1.59
N TYR A 67 6.37 -3.66 1.69
CA TYR A 67 5.61 -4.21 0.57
C TYR A 67 5.29 -3.20 -0.53
N ALA A 68 4.96 -1.96 -0.18
CA ALA A 68 4.69 -0.90 -1.16
C ALA A 68 5.93 -0.60 -2.03
N ARG A 69 7.12 -0.46 -1.42
CA ARG A 69 8.38 -0.23 -2.14
C ARG A 69 8.81 -1.44 -2.94
N ALA A 70 8.55 -2.65 -2.43
CA ALA A 70 8.78 -3.89 -3.17
C ALA A 70 7.91 -3.95 -4.42
N TYR A 71 6.62 -3.62 -4.31
CA TYR A 71 5.68 -3.54 -5.43
C TYR A 71 6.13 -2.53 -6.49
N GLU A 72 6.47 -1.29 -6.08
CA GLU A 72 7.00 -0.26 -6.99
C GLU A 72 8.27 -0.74 -7.71
N THR A 73 9.14 -1.47 -7.01
CA THR A 73 10.37 -2.03 -7.59
C THR A 73 10.04 -3.05 -8.69
N LEU A 74 9.05 -3.95 -8.46
CA LEU A 74 8.60 -4.90 -9.47
C LEU A 74 7.92 -4.21 -10.67
N CYS A 75 7.28 -3.08 -10.48
CA CYS A 75 6.68 -2.31 -11.58
C CYS A 75 7.72 -1.73 -12.55
N ARG A 76 8.97 -1.57 -12.14
CA ARG A 76 10.09 -1.13 -13.00
C ARG A 76 10.63 -2.23 -13.91
N ILE A 77 10.28 -3.49 -13.65
CA ILE A 77 10.74 -4.63 -14.44
C ILE A 77 10.06 -4.65 -15.80
N SER A 78 10.88 -4.74 -16.86
CA SER A 78 10.38 -4.84 -18.23
C SER A 78 9.90 -6.27 -18.53
N SER A 79 8.60 -6.45 -18.71
CA SER A 79 7.98 -7.74 -19.06
C SER A 79 8.40 -8.27 -20.44
N PHE A 80 8.85 -7.37 -21.36
CA PHE A 80 9.23 -7.76 -22.71
C PHE A 80 10.50 -8.64 -22.78
N SER A 81 11.37 -8.56 -21.78
CA SER A 81 12.60 -9.36 -21.71
C SER A 81 12.43 -10.66 -20.93
N LEU A 82 11.24 -10.96 -20.45
CA LEU A 82 10.90 -12.17 -19.72
C LEU A 82 10.20 -13.17 -20.64
N ASP A 83 10.48 -14.45 -20.45
CA ASP A 83 9.73 -15.55 -21.04
C ASP A 83 8.31 -15.65 -20.43
N GLY A 84 7.51 -16.59 -20.92
CA GLY A 84 6.14 -16.79 -20.44
C GLY A 84 6.08 -17.10 -18.94
N SER A 85 7.00 -17.95 -18.45
CA SER A 85 7.08 -18.34 -17.05
C SER A 85 7.52 -17.18 -16.15
N GLY A 86 8.52 -16.41 -16.57
CA GLY A 86 8.98 -15.22 -15.84
C GLY A 86 7.94 -14.12 -15.77
N ARG A 87 7.11 -13.97 -16.83
CA ARG A 87 5.97 -13.03 -16.80
C ARG A 87 4.90 -13.45 -15.81
N ALA A 88 4.56 -14.73 -15.77
CA ALA A 88 3.59 -15.27 -14.81
C ALA A 88 4.10 -15.12 -13.36
N GLU A 89 5.38 -15.42 -13.11
CA GLU A 89 6.01 -15.22 -11.81
C GLU A 89 5.97 -13.74 -11.37
N LEU A 90 6.39 -12.83 -12.27
CA LEU A 90 6.36 -11.39 -12.01
C LEU A 90 4.94 -10.90 -11.67
N LEU A 91 3.94 -11.34 -12.44
CA LEU A 91 2.55 -10.97 -12.22
C LEU A 91 2.02 -11.53 -10.89
N GLY A 92 2.33 -12.77 -10.56
CA GLY A 92 1.95 -13.39 -9.29
C GLY A 92 2.57 -12.66 -8.08
N ARG A 93 3.87 -12.29 -8.17
CA ARG A 93 4.53 -11.51 -7.10
C ARG A 93 3.97 -10.11 -6.97
N LYS A 94 3.68 -9.42 -8.08
CA LYS A 94 3.00 -8.10 -8.05
C LYS A 94 1.65 -8.18 -7.37
N LEU A 95 0.85 -9.21 -7.66
CA LEU A 95 -0.44 -9.44 -7.01
C LEU A 95 -0.30 -9.61 -5.50
N LEU A 96 0.61 -10.46 -5.05
CA LEU A 96 0.84 -10.68 -3.62
C LEU A 96 1.26 -9.40 -2.92
N LEU A 97 2.21 -8.65 -3.52
CA LEU A 97 2.72 -7.41 -2.92
C LEU A 97 1.69 -6.28 -2.93
N ALA A 98 0.88 -6.14 -3.98
CA ALA A 98 -0.20 -5.15 -4.02
C ALA A 98 -1.24 -5.40 -2.91
N TYR A 99 -1.57 -6.67 -2.65
CA TYR A 99 -2.47 -7.04 -1.57
C TYR A 99 -1.87 -6.74 -0.18
N GLU A 100 -0.60 -7.10 0.06
CA GLU A 100 0.08 -6.82 1.33
C GLU A 100 0.32 -5.31 1.54
N ALA A 101 0.59 -4.57 0.47
CA ALA A 101 0.72 -3.11 0.49
C ALA A 101 -0.62 -2.37 0.68
N GLU A 102 -1.74 -3.12 0.74
CA GLU A 102 -3.11 -2.57 0.83
C GLU A 102 -3.51 -1.68 -0.36
N ASP A 103 -2.78 -1.76 -1.48
CA ASP A 103 -3.16 -1.12 -2.75
C ASP A 103 -4.18 -1.98 -3.49
N MET A 104 -5.43 -1.88 -3.04
CA MET A 104 -6.51 -2.70 -3.53
C MET A 104 -6.93 -2.36 -4.97
N ASP A 105 -6.69 -1.14 -5.44
CA ASP A 105 -7.02 -0.76 -6.80
C ASP A 105 -6.03 -1.40 -7.78
N SER A 106 -4.73 -1.36 -7.49
CA SER A 106 -3.71 -2.10 -8.26
C SER A 106 -3.92 -3.61 -8.17
N PHE A 107 -4.24 -4.14 -6.99
CA PHE A 107 -4.51 -5.57 -6.81
C PHE A 107 -5.67 -6.04 -7.71
N LEU A 108 -6.79 -5.33 -7.73
CA LEU A 108 -7.94 -5.70 -8.55
C LEU A 108 -7.64 -5.65 -10.05
N SER A 109 -6.93 -4.62 -10.50
CA SER A 109 -6.49 -4.50 -11.89
C SER A 109 -5.59 -5.65 -12.32
N LEU A 110 -4.60 -6.00 -11.47
CA LEU A 110 -3.70 -7.12 -11.73
C LEU A 110 -4.40 -8.48 -11.64
N LEU A 111 -5.42 -8.61 -10.78
CA LEU A 111 -6.20 -9.83 -10.64
C LEU A 111 -6.99 -10.15 -11.91
N ASP A 112 -7.61 -9.14 -12.52
CA ASP A 112 -8.32 -9.29 -13.78
C ASP A 112 -7.33 -9.70 -14.91
N GLU A 113 -6.17 -9.03 -15.01
CA GLU A 113 -5.09 -9.39 -15.96
C GLU A 113 -4.59 -10.82 -15.74
N ALA A 114 -4.36 -11.22 -14.50
CA ALA A 114 -3.86 -12.53 -14.14
C ALA A 114 -4.85 -13.65 -14.49
N ALA A 115 -6.14 -13.42 -14.23
CA ALA A 115 -7.20 -14.37 -14.53
C ALA A 115 -7.41 -14.59 -16.04
N GLU A 116 -7.08 -13.57 -16.85
CA GLU A 116 -7.19 -13.67 -18.30
C GLU A 116 -5.95 -14.29 -18.96
N THR A 117 -4.75 -14.01 -18.44
CA THR A 117 -3.50 -14.33 -19.15
C THR A 117 -2.74 -15.50 -18.57
N SER A 118 -2.48 -15.48 -17.28
CA SER A 118 -1.49 -16.38 -16.67
C SER A 118 -2.10 -17.44 -15.75
N PHE A 119 -3.23 -17.17 -15.16
CA PHE A 119 -3.83 -18.03 -14.13
C PHE A 119 -5.34 -18.21 -14.33
N PRO A 120 -5.79 -18.91 -15.40
CA PRO A 120 -7.21 -19.05 -15.71
C PRO A 120 -8.02 -19.71 -14.59
N GLY A 121 -7.38 -20.51 -13.74
CA GLY A 121 -8.00 -21.09 -12.54
C GLY A 121 -8.42 -20.07 -11.47
N LEU A 122 -7.81 -18.87 -11.46
CA LEU A 122 -8.20 -17.81 -10.52
C LEU A 122 -9.63 -17.31 -10.76
N ARG A 123 -10.12 -17.37 -11.99
CA ARG A 123 -11.47 -16.90 -12.33
C ARG A 123 -12.57 -17.61 -11.54
N GLY A 124 -12.38 -18.90 -11.23
CA GLY A 124 -13.30 -19.68 -10.39
C GLY A 124 -13.17 -19.41 -8.88
N LEU A 125 -12.09 -18.74 -8.46
CA LEU A 125 -11.84 -18.41 -7.07
C LEU A 125 -12.23 -16.95 -6.74
N ILE A 126 -12.40 -16.11 -7.74
CA ILE A 126 -12.85 -14.73 -7.55
C ILE A 126 -14.30 -14.78 -7.05
N PRO A 127 -14.58 -14.28 -5.84
CA PRO A 127 -15.91 -14.32 -5.30
C PRO A 127 -16.91 -13.56 -6.19
N GLU A 128 -18.09 -14.13 -6.40
CA GLU A 128 -19.13 -13.45 -7.14
C GLU A 128 -19.65 -12.23 -6.37
N GLY A 129 -19.77 -11.11 -7.07
CA GLY A 129 -20.22 -9.85 -6.50
C GLY A 129 -19.08 -8.90 -6.12
N ARG A 130 -19.48 -7.77 -5.55
CA ARG A 130 -18.54 -6.74 -5.06
C ARG A 130 -18.84 -6.41 -3.61
N PRO A 131 -17.83 -6.24 -2.75
CA PRO A 131 -18.07 -5.83 -1.38
C PRO A 131 -18.76 -4.46 -1.37
N ARG A 132 -19.74 -4.31 -0.48
CA ARG A 132 -20.42 -3.02 -0.32
C ARG A 132 -19.43 -1.98 0.19
N LYS A 133 -19.15 -0.98 -0.62
CA LYS A 133 -18.29 0.16 -0.28
C LYS A 133 -19.12 1.27 0.38
N LYS A 134 -18.53 1.93 1.35
CA LYS A 134 -19.07 3.16 1.94
C LYS A 134 -18.63 4.36 1.11
N SER A 135 -19.56 5.28 0.83
CA SER A 135 -19.24 6.50 0.08
C SER A 135 -18.47 7.50 0.96
N GLY A 136 -17.35 8.02 0.45
CA GLY A 136 -16.64 9.14 1.09
C GLY A 136 -17.49 10.39 1.16
N ASP A 137 -18.29 10.67 0.12
CA ASP A 137 -19.19 11.83 0.07
C ASP A 137 -20.29 11.71 1.13
N ALA A 138 -20.84 10.50 1.34
CA ALA A 138 -21.80 10.28 2.40
C ALA A 138 -21.16 10.46 3.79
N ALA A 139 -19.93 10.00 4.00
CA ALA A 139 -19.18 10.24 5.23
C ALA A 139 -18.95 11.74 5.46
N MET A 140 -18.60 12.48 4.40
CA MET A 140 -18.43 13.93 4.43
C MET A 140 -19.72 14.65 4.83
N LEU A 141 -20.83 14.35 4.15
CA LEU A 141 -22.11 14.98 4.45
C LEU A 141 -22.60 14.68 5.88
N LEU A 142 -22.42 13.43 6.32
CA LEU A 142 -22.80 13.04 7.68
C LEU A 142 -21.90 13.67 8.75
N SER A 143 -20.66 14.10 8.41
CA SER A 143 -19.75 14.78 9.33
C SER A 143 -20.23 16.20 9.73
N ILE A 144 -21.27 16.74 9.08
CA ILE A 144 -21.94 17.96 9.53
C ILE A 144 -22.60 17.73 10.91
N LEU A 145 -23.01 16.49 11.19
CA LEU A 145 -23.51 16.08 12.49
C LEU A 145 -22.35 15.48 13.29
N PRO A 146 -22.06 15.99 14.50
CA PRO A 146 -20.95 15.52 15.32
C PRO A 146 -20.93 14.00 15.48
N GLY A 147 -19.83 13.37 15.11
CA GLY A 147 -19.64 11.93 15.21
C GLY A 147 -20.33 11.06 14.14
N ALA A 148 -21.31 11.58 13.39
CA ALA A 148 -22.11 10.78 12.47
C ALA A 148 -21.28 10.23 11.28
N GLY A 149 -20.32 11.00 10.76
CA GLY A 149 -19.40 10.56 9.70
C GLY A 149 -18.54 9.37 10.12
N PHE A 150 -18.03 9.37 11.34
CA PHE A 150 -17.28 8.25 11.92
C PHE A 150 -18.18 7.03 12.22
N ALA A 151 -19.37 7.26 12.76
CA ALA A 151 -20.35 6.20 13.00
C ALA A 151 -20.74 5.49 11.68
N TYR A 152 -20.97 6.27 10.62
CA TYR A 152 -21.21 5.74 9.29
C TYR A 152 -20.03 4.87 8.82
N SER A 153 -18.80 5.30 9.08
CA SER A 153 -17.59 4.55 8.73
C SER A 153 -17.34 3.32 9.62
N GLY A 154 -18.14 3.12 10.68
CA GLY A 154 -18.02 2.01 11.63
C GLY A 154 -16.99 2.24 12.73
N GLN A 155 -16.45 3.45 12.84
CA GLN A 155 -15.49 3.83 13.88
C GLN A 155 -16.18 4.44 15.11
N TRP A 156 -16.90 3.62 15.86
CA TRP A 156 -17.70 4.05 17.01
C TRP A 156 -16.89 4.80 18.10
N PRO A 157 -15.64 4.37 18.46
CA PRO A 157 -14.86 5.12 19.45
C PRO A 157 -14.47 6.52 18.97
N ALA A 158 -14.18 6.68 17.67
CA ALA A 158 -13.88 7.98 17.07
C ALA A 158 -15.15 8.84 17.00
N ALA A 159 -16.29 8.25 16.66
CA ALA A 159 -17.59 8.91 16.66
C ALA A 159 -17.96 9.49 18.05
N GLY A 160 -17.73 8.73 19.12
CA GLY A 160 -17.96 9.18 20.49
C GLY A 160 -17.07 10.35 20.89
N LYS A 161 -15.78 10.30 20.52
CA LYS A 161 -14.84 11.42 20.78
C LYS A 161 -15.23 12.68 20.03
N ASP A 162 -15.58 12.56 18.76
CA ASP A 162 -15.99 13.66 17.91
C ASP A 162 -17.29 14.30 18.40
N LEU A 163 -18.26 13.47 18.76
CA LEU A 163 -19.52 13.90 19.37
C LEU A 163 -19.29 14.70 20.67
N LEU A 164 -18.36 14.24 21.52
CA LEU A 164 -18.04 14.94 22.76
C LEU A 164 -17.39 16.30 22.50
N VAL A 165 -16.47 16.39 21.55
CA VAL A 165 -15.75 17.63 21.23
C VAL A 165 -16.67 18.61 20.51
N GLU A 166 -17.16 18.25 19.34
CA GLU A 166 -17.99 19.15 18.52
C GLU A 166 -19.36 19.40 19.14
N GLY A 167 -19.97 18.39 19.77
CA GLY A 167 -21.21 18.51 20.50
C GLY A 167 -21.10 19.47 21.70
N SER A 168 -19.97 19.45 22.41
CA SER A 168 -19.72 20.42 23.49
C SER A 168 -19.58 21.85 22.97
N ILE A 169 -18.90 22.03 21.84
CA ILE A 169 -18.77 23.36 21.20
C ILE A 169 -20.14 23.88 20.78
N LEU A 170 -20.98 23.04 20.18
CA LEU A 170 -22.34 23.40 19.79
C LEU A 170 -23.20 23.72 20.99
N ALA A 171 -23.14 22.91 22.04
CA ALA A 171 -23.91 23.13 23.27
C ALA A 171 -23.50 24.47 23.95
N LEU A 172 -22.20 24.75 23.99
CA LEU A 172 -21.66 25.99 24.54
C LEU A 172 -22.14 27.20 23.72
N GLY A 173 -22.06 27.12 22.39
CA GLY A 173 -22.53 28.14 21.47
C GLY A 173 -24.03 28.42 21.65
N ALA A 174 -24.84 27.36 21.71
CA ALA A 174 -26.28 27.46 21.95
C ALA A 174 -26.60 28.10 23.32
N GLY A 175 -25.87 27.72 24.38
CA GLY A 175 -26.00 28.32 25.70
C GLY A 175 -25.68 29.83 25.73
N CYS A 176 -24.63 30.24 25.02
CA CYS A 176 -24.29 31.66 24.86
C CYS A 176 -25.38 32.42 24.11
N ILE A 177 -25.95 31.85 23.03
CA ILE A 177 -27.06 32.48 22.30
C ILE A 177 -28.29 32.65 23.20
N ALA A 178 -28.65 31.58 23.93
CA ALA A 178 -29.79 31.61 24.86
C ALA A 178 -29.62 32.67 25.99
N SER A 179 -28.37 32.96 26.36
CA SER A 179 -28.02 33.99 27.36
C SER A 179 -27.85 35.38 26.77
N GLY A 180 -28.09 35.58 25.47
CA GLY A 180 -27.90 36.87 24.79
C GLY A 180 -26.45 37.25 24.49
N LEU A 181 -25.50 36.34 24.71
CA LEU A 181 -24.05 36.54 24.51
C LEU A 181 -23.63 36.18 23.06
N TYR A 182 -24.21 36.85 22.08
CA TYR A 182 -24.03 36.52 20.66
C TYR A 182 -22.57 36.60 20.19
N LEU A 183 -21.82 37.60 20.68
CA LEU A 183 -20.41 37.74 20.32
C LEU A 183 -19.56 36.57 20.86
N ALA A 184 -19.84 36.13 22.10
CA ALA A 184 -19.16 34.96 22.69
C ALA A 184 -19.54 33.68 21.97
N ALA A 185 -20.79 33.52 21.55
CA ALA A 185 -21.22 32.36 20.73
C ALA A 185 -20.49 32.33 19.38
N PHE A 186 -20.34 33.48 18.72
CA PHE A 186 -19.64 33.56 17.45
C PHE A 186 -18.13 33.28 17.58
N LEU A 187 -17.46 33.99 18.53
CA LEU A 187 -16.02 33.85 18.72
C LEU A 187 -15.63 32.50 19.34
N GLY A 188 -16.36 32.01 20.34
CA GLY A 188 -16.06 30.74 21.00
C GLY A 188 -16.61 29.51 20.26
N GLY A 189 -17.90 29.56 19.86
CA GLY A 189 -18.54 28.44 19.18
C GLY A 189 -18.24 28.39 17.68
N GLY A 190 -18.50 29.51 16.98
CA GLY A 190 -18.42 29.58 15.53
C GLY A 190 -17.00 29.41 15.01
N MET A 191 -16.00 30.08 15.58
CA MET A 191 -14.60 29.94 15.15
C MET A 191 -14.04 28.55 15.47
N LEU A 192 -14.36 27.98 16.62
CA LEU A 192 -13.91 26.63 16.97
C LEU A 192 -14.51 25.58 16.02
N LEU A 193 -15.80 25.69 15.68
CA LEU A 193 -16.42 24.81 14.69
C LEU A 193 -15.79 24.97 13.31
N TYR A 194 -15.50 26.20 12.89
CA TYR A 194 -14.83 26.45 11.61
C TYR A 194 -13.46 25.77 11.52
N GLU A 195 -12.75 25.67 12.63
CA GLU A 195 -11.44 24.99 12.66
C GLU A 195 -11.57 23.47 12.81
N THR A 196 -12.50 22.95 13.59
CA THR A 196 -12.62 21.52 13.90
C THR A 196 -13.37 20.74 12.81
N LEU A 197 -14.44 21.29 12.24
CA LEU A 197 -15.31 20.63 11.28
C LEU A 197 -14.56 20.11 10.02
N PRO A 198 -13.68 20.88 9.36
CA PRO A 198 -12.94 20.38 8.20
C PRO A 198 -12.01 19.22 8.55
N ARG A 199 -11.40 19.26 9.73
CA ARG A 199 -10.49 18.21 10.22
C ARG A 199 -11.24 16.92 10.54
N SER A 200 -12.40 16.99 11.15
CA SER A 200 -13.23 15.82 11.44
C SER A 200 -13.79 15.21 10.15
N THR A 201 -14.23 16.05 9.23
CA THR A 201 -14.70 15.63 7.90
C THR A 201 -13.63 14.87 7.14
N GLU A 202 -12.40 15.38 7.05
CA GLU A 202 -11.29 14.70 6.38
C GLU A 202 -10.99 13.35 7.03
N LYS A 203 -10.97 13.30 8.36
CA LYS A 203 -10.76 12.03 9.10
C LYS A 203 -11.90 11.04 8.86
N ALA A 204 -13.15 11.49 8.77
CA ALA A 204 -14.30 10.62 8.49
C ALA A 204 -14.25 10.04 7.07
N ILE A 205 -13.81 10.81 6.07
CA ILE A 205 -13.56 10.34 4.70
C ILE A 205 -12.47 9.28 4.71
N ARG A 206 -11.33 9.53 5.38
CA ARG A 206 -10.25 8.55 5.53
C ARG A 206 -10.72 7.29 6.25
N ALA A 207 -11.57 7.42 7.26
CA ALA A 207 -12.17 6.30 7.97
C ALA A 207 -13.06 5.43 7.06
N ALA A 208 -13.86 6.04 6.18
CA ALA A 208 -14.65 5.33 5.18
C ALA A 208 -13.75 4.61 4.16
N SER A 209 -12.67 5.24 3.72
CA SER A 209 -11.68 4.66 2.82
C SER A 209 -10.97 3.45 3.46
N SER A 210 -10.51 3.60 4.69
CA SER A 210 -9.90 2.52 5.48
C SER A 210 -10.85 1.34 5.70
N TYR A 211 -12.12 1.61 6.01
CA TYR A 211 -13.15 0.56 6.10
C TYR A 211 -13.30 -0.19 4.77
N ASN A 212 -13.34 0.53 3.65
CA ASN A 212 -13.48 -0.08 2.34
C ASN A 212 -12.27 -0.96 2.00
N ALA A 213 -11.05 -0.48 2.28
CA ALA A 213 -9.83 -1.25 2.07
C ALA A 213 -9.84 -2.56 2.88
N ALA A 214 -10.19 -2.47 4.18
CA ALA A 214 -10.29 -3.65 5.04
C ALA A 214 -11.35 -4.65 4.53
N ARG A 215 -12.49 -4.17 4.07
CA ARG A 215 -13.56 -5.05 3.53
C ARG A 215 -13.17 -5.69 2.21
N ILE A 216 -12.47 -4.98 1.32
CA ILE A 216 -11.95 -5.56 0.08
C ILE A 216 -10.90 -6.62 0.41
N LYS A 217 -9.98 -6.32 1.32
CA LYS A 217 -8.93 -7.24 1.78
C LYS A 217 -9.55 -8.54 2.34
N GLU A 218 -10.53 -8.42 3.22
CA GLU A 218 -11.26 -9.58 3.78
C GLU A 218 -11.98 -10.40 2.68
N PHE A 219 -12.62 -9.72 1.73
CA PHE A 219 -13.37 -10.36 0.65
C PHE A 219 -12.47 -11.18 -0.29
N TYR A 220 -11.26 -10.69 -0.58
CA TYR A 220 -10.31 -11.37 -1.47
C TYR A 220 -9.28 -12.23 -0.71
N LEU A 221 -9.38 -12.37 0.61
CA LEU A 221 -8.48 -13.21 1.40
C LEU A 221 -8.38 -14.66 0.88
N PRO A 222 -9.47 -15.35 0.47
CA PRO A 222 -9.36 -16.70 -0.07
C PRO A 222 -8.53 -16.79 -1.36
N VAL A 223 -8.65 -15.78 -2.23
CA VAL A 223 -7.86 -15.68 -3.46
C VAL A 223 -6.38 -15.50 -3.13
N PHE A 224 -6.08 -14.60 -2.19
CA PHE A 224 -4.73 -14.33 -1.73
C PHE A 224 -4.06 -15.57 -1.09
N GLU A 225 -4.76 -16.30 -0.23
CA GLU A 225 -4.24 -17.53 0.37
C GLU A 225 -3.95 -18.62 -0.69
N THR A 226 -4.77 -18.69 -1.73
CA THR A 226 -4.52 -19.60 -2.85
C THR A 226 -3.29 -19.14 -3.63
N LEU A 227 -3.15 -17.83 -3.90
CA LEU A 227 -1.96 -17.29 -4.59
C LEU A 227 -0.66 -17.56 -3.83
N LYS A 228 -0.66 -17.50 -2.51
CA LYS A 228 0.52 -17.86 -1.69
C LYS A 228 0.98 -19.32 -1.88
N GLN A 229 0.07 -20.20 -2.24
CA GLN A 229 0.37 -21.62 -2.46
C GLN A 229 0.82 -21.89 -3.90
N PHE A 230 0.65 -20.95 -4.82
CA PHE A 230 0.93 -21.13 -6.25
C PHE A 230 2.38 -21.53 -6.58
N PRO A 231 3.44 -21.00 -5.95
CA PRO A 231 4.81 -21.46 -6.22
C PRO A 231 4.99 -22.96 -5.98
N LYS A 232 4.31 -23.50 -4.96
CA LYS A 232 4.33 -24.95 -4.65
C LYS A 232 3.48 -25.78 -5.62
N ILE A 233 2.43 -25.18 -6.18
CA ILE A 233 1.56 -25.83 -7.16
C ILE A 233 2.21 -25.85 -8.53
N GLN A 234 2.93 -24.79 -8.91
CA GLN A 234 3.65 -24.71 -10.18
C GLN A 234 4.80 -25.74 -10.24
N GLU A 235 5.53 -25.96 -9.16
CA GLU A 235 6.55 -27.01 -9.04
C GLU A 235 5.94 -28.42 -9.17
N LYS A 236 4.69 -28.60 -8.83
CA LYS A 236 3.97 -29.89 -8.89
C LYS A 236 3.24 -30.13 -10.21
N LEU A 237 3.03 -29.09 -11.02
CA LEU A 237 2.32 -29.15 -12.31
C LEU A 237 3.25 -29.05 -13.52
N MET A 238 4.55 -28.79 -13.33
CA MET A 238 5.53 -28.93 -14.39
C MET A 238 6.06 -30.37 -14.37
N PRO A 239 5.86 -31.15 -15.46
CA PRO A 239 6.41 -32.50 -15.59
C PRO A 239 7.93 -32.48 -15.72
#